data_4b8065c3d1552d1bd52c8f8522ef4d12
#
_entry.id   4b8065c3d1552d1bd52c8f8522ef4d12
#
_cell.length_a   1.000
_cell.length_b   1.000
_cell.length_c   1.000
_cell.angle_alpha   90.00
_cell.angle_beta   90.00
_cell.angle_gamma   90.00
#
_symmetry.space_group_name_H-M   'P 1'
#
loop_
_entity.id
_entity.type
_entity.pdbx_description
1 polymer ?
#
loop_
_entity_poly.entity_id
_entity_poly.type
_entity_poly.pdbx_seq_one_letter_code
_entity_poly.pdbx_strand_id
1 'polypeptide(L)'
;ELMAGNKSSGSVQDNTIVVLHLSGAIVDQGGAGSIAAGPTVERIQKLTDEDRVKGVVVRINSPGGSATASEAIRQALKKLAEKKPTVISMGDVAASGGYWISCIGTPIYAERGTVTGSIGVFAMKLSGGALMRRIGLHTENIHLDESASLFSLDRGFTEDESKAMQKSIDSVYGRFIKLVSGARKIPVEKLRTLAGGRVWSGSQAVRKKLVDQIGGVDDCIRHIAKKAELGDEYKVTHRPITKSGLDLSSLLGSEDS
;
A
#
# COMPACT_ATOMS: atom_id res chain seq x y z
N GLU A 1 -6.01 36.16 -26.26
CA GLU A 1 -4.83 36.18 -25.38
C GLU A 1 -4.83 34.93 -24.52
N LEU A 2 -4.22 33.92 -25.07
CA LEU A 2 -3.90 32.68 -24.36
C LEU A 2 -2.43 32.76 -23.98
N MET A 3 -2.08 32.56 -22.75
CA MET A 3 -0.87 31.93 -22.22
C MET A 3 -0.72 32.22 -20.75
N ALA A 4 -1.15 31.30 -19.92
CA ALA A 4 -0.54 31.13 -18.60
C ALA A 4 -0.29 29.65 -18.40
N GLY A 5 0.89 29.21 -18.79
CA GLY A 5 1.41 27.89 -18.49
C GLY A 5 1.54 27.73 -16.98
N ASN A 6 0.66 26.96 -16.38
CA ASN A 6 0.68 26.68 -14.95
C ASN A 6 1.78 25.63 -14.64
N LYS A 7 2.98 26.11 -14.40
CA LYS A 7 4.02 25.32 -13.71
C LYS A 7 3.63 25.23 -12.24
N SER A 8 2.78 24.28 -11.87
CA SER A 8 2.52 24.00 -10.47
C SER A 8 3.62 23.09 -9.88
N SER A 9 4.79 23.65 -9.62
CA SER A 9 5.57 23.16 -8.48
C SER A 9 4.76 23.56 -7.25
N GLY A 10 3.97 22.63 -6.69
CA GLY A 10 3.04 22.95 -5.63
C GLY A 10 3.78 23.44 -4.38
N SER A 11 3.93 24.75 -4.26
CA SER A 11 4.24 25.35 -2.97
C SER A 11 3.07 25.07 -2.05
N VAL A 12 3.32 24.33 -0.97
CA VAL A 12 2.34 24.14 0.09
C VAL A 12 2.10 25.52 0.71
N GLN A 13 0.86 26.01 0.64
CA GLN A 13 0.47 27.24 1.34
C GLN A 13 0.04 26.89 2.76
N ASP A 14 -0.01 27.91 3.62
CA ASP A 14 -0.49 27.74 4.99
C ASP A 14 -1.90 27.11 4.97
N ASN A 15 -2.18 26.24 5.95
CA ASN A 15 -3.43 25.46 6.03
C ASN A 15 -3.68 24.51 4.85
N THR A 16 -2.72 23.66 4.53
CA THR A 16 -2.88 22.69 3.45
C THR A 16 -3.30 21.31 3.98
N ILE A 17 -4.30 20.71 3.34
CA ILE A 17 -4.61 19.27 3.43
C ILE A 17 -3.94 18.57 2.25
N VAL A 18 -3.16 17.53 2.54
CA VAL A 18 -2.51 16.73 1.48
C VAL A 18 -3.28 15.44 1.28
N VAL A 19 -3.63 15.14 0.04
CA VAL A 19 -4.08 13.82 -0.39
C VAL A 19 -2.86 13.06 -0.90
N LEU A 20 -2.38 12.12 -0.10
CA LEU A 20 -1.26 11.25 -0.45
C LEU A 20 -1.78 10.02 -1.20
N HIS A 21 -1.48 9.91 -2.48
CA HIS A 21 -1.88 8.78 -3.31
C HIS A 21 -0.87 7.65 -3.21
N LEU A 22 -1.34 6.46 -2.83
CA LEU A 22 -0.60 5.20 -2.80
C LEU A 22 -1.31 4.22 -3.74
N SER A 23 -0.85 4.12 -4.98
CA SER A 23 -1.48 3.33 -6.03
C SER A 23 -0.53 2.29 -6.61
N GLY A 24 -1.02 1.06 -6.83
CA GLY A 24 -0.28 -0.05 -7.40
C GLY A 24 0.12 -1.11 -6.38
N ALA A 25 0.91 -2.10 -6.84
CA ALA A 25 1.42 -3.16 -5.97
C ALA A 25 2.47 -2.62 -4.99
N ILE A 26 2.46 -3.13 -3.76
CA ILE A 26 3.45 -2.79 -2.74
C ILE A 26 4.68 -3.67 -2.91
N VAL A 27 5.84 -3.06 -3.09
CA VAL A 27 7.11 -3.74 -3.39
C VAL A 27 8.25 -3.20 -2.53
N ASP A 28 9.26 -4.02 -2.27
CA ASP A 28 10.45 -3.59 -1.52
C ASP A 28 11.26 -2.60 -2.36
N GLN A 29 11.45 -2.92 -3.65
CA GLN A 29 12.09 -2.06 -4.66
C GLN A 29 11.23 -2.07 -5.91
N GLY A 30 11.15 -0.94 -6.61
CA GLY A 30 10.32 -0.88 -7.82
C GLY A 30 10.33 0.49 -8.49
N GLY A 31 9.76 0.52 -9.69
CA GLY A 31 9.63 1.71 -10.54
C GLY A 31 8.22 2.30 -10.59
N ALA A 32 7.95 3.02 -11.67
CA ALA A 32 6.67 3.67 -11.92
C ALA A 32 5.49 2.67 -11.85
N GLY A 33 4.38 3.10 -11.26
CA GLY A 33 3.16 2.27 -11.12
C GLY A 33 3.17 1.33 -9.91
N SER A 34 4.19 1.36 -9.06
CA SER A 34 4.25 0.58 -7.83
C SER A 34 4.43 1.47 -6.59
N ILE A 35 4.11 0.93 -5.43
CA ILE A 35 4.32 1.54 -4.12
C ILE A 35 5.63 0.95 -3.56
N ALA A 36 6.77 1.52 -3.94
CA ALA A 36 8.07 1.11 -3.44
C ALA A 36 8.30 1.64 -2.01
N ALA A 37 8.79 0.77 -1.11
CA ALA A 37 8.90 1.07 0.33
C ALA A 37 9.75 2.30 0.61
N GLY A 38 11.00 2.33 0.16
CA GLY A 38 11.94 3.41 0.44
C GLY A 38 11.42 4.80 0.06
N PRO A 39 11.16 5.06 -1.24
CA PRO A 39 10.63 6.35 -1.69
C PRO A 39 9.30 6.75 -1.04
N THR A 40 8.44 5.78 -0.71
CA THR A 40 7.17 6.05 -0.04
C THR A 40 7.39 6.48 1.40
N VAL A 41 8.24 5.79 2.14
CA VAL A 41 8.60 6.14 3.53
C VAL A 41 9.22 7.54 3.59
N GLU A 42 10.16 7.86 2.72
CA GLU A 42 10.77 9.21 2.65
C GLU A 42 9.73 10.30 2.39
N ARG A 43 8.79 10.05 1.48
CA ARG A 43 7.69 10.98 1.18
C ARG A 43 6.80 11.21 2.39
N ILE A 44 6.45 10.14 3.11
CA ILE A 44 5.66 10.23 4.34
C ILE A 44 6.41 11.01 5.42
N GLN A 45 7.71 10.78 5.58
CA GLN A 45 8.54 11.52 6.54
C GLN A 45 8.57 13.01 6.22
N LYS A 46 8.78 13.39 4.95
CA LYS A 46 8.72 14.79 4.51
C LYS A 46 7.39 15.46 4.86
N LEU A 47 6.26 14.75 4.61
CA LEU A 47 4.93 15.25 5.00
C LEU A 47 4.78 15.38 6.51
N THR A 48 5.40 14.50 7.28
CA THR A 48 5.35 14.51 8.73
C THR A 48 6.01 15.75 9.31
N ASP A 49 7.09 16.21 8.69
CA ASP A 49 7.89 17.35 9.19
C ASP A 49 7.53 18.68 8.52
N GLU A 50 6.59 18.71 7.57
CA GLU A 50 6.18 19.90 6.83
C GLU A 50 5.07 20.66 7.60
N ASP A 51 5.42 21.76 8.30
CA ASP A 51 4.52 22.50 9.21
C ASP A 51 3.26 23.07 8.53
N ARG A 52 3.35 23.39 7.23
CA ARG A 52 2.20 23.91 6.45
C ARG A 52 1.13 22.84 6.17
N VAL A 53 1.47 21.55 6.29
CA VAL A 53 0.53 20.44 6.15
C VAL A 53 -0.21 20.27 7.47
N LYS A 54 -1.48 20.62 7.49
CA LYS A 54 -2.35 20.56 8.68
C LYS A 54 -3.10 19.25 8.82
N GLY A 55 -3.15 18.45 7.75
CA GLY A 55 -3.74 17.11 7.79
C GLY A 55 -3.52 16.34 6.51
N VAL A 56 -3.68 15.02 6.59
CA VAL A 56 -3.37 14.12 5.48
C VAL A 56 -4.52 13.13 5.25
N VAL A 57 -4.96 13.04 4.01
CA VAL A 57 -5.80 11.95 3.51
C VAL A 57 -4.89 10.96 2.79
N VAL A 58 -4.79 9.75 3.29
CA VAL A 58 -4.02 8.68 2.62
C VAL A 58 -4.96 7.90 1.70
N ARG A 59 -4.91 8.18 0.40
CA ARG A 59 -5.71 7.50 -0.63
C ARG A 59 -4.98 6.25 -1.08
N ILE A 60 -5.53 5.08 -0.76
CA ILE A 60 -4.93 3.77 -1.05
C ILE A 60 -5.72 3.11 -2.17
N ASN A 61 -5.04 2.76 -3.27
CA ASN A 61 -5.57 1.95 -4.36
C ASN A 61 -4.57 0.83 -4.69
N SER A 62 -4.58 -0.24 -3.88
CA SER A 62 -3.56 -1.29 -3.91
C SER A 62 -4.12 -2.69 -3.64
N PRO A 63 -3.75 -3.67 -4.45
CA PRO A 63 -4.07 -5.09 -4.18
C PRO A 63 -3.20 -5.69 -3.07
N GLY A 64 -2.21 -4.94 -2.57
CA GLY A 64 -1.20 -5.42 -1.63
C GLY A 64 0.13 -5.73 -2.29
N GLY A 65 0.90 -6.64 -1.69
CA GLY A 65 2.23 -7.03 -2.15
C GLY A 65 3.14 -7.45 -1.00
N SER A 66 4.40 -7.01 -1.00
CA SER A 66 5.40 -7.35 0.02
C SER A 66 4.92 -7.01 1.44
N ALA A 67 4.97 -7.99 2.32
CA ALA A 67 4.63 -7.81 3.73
C ALA A 67 5.64 -6.90 4.45
N THR A 68 6.92 -7.01 4.10
CA THR A 68 8.01 -6.19 4.65
C THR A 68 7.83 -4.73 4.26
N ALA A 69 7.62 -4.47 2.98
CA ALA A 69 7.35 -3.13 2.46
C ALA A 69 6.06 -2.53 3.09
N SER A 70 5.01 -3.34 3.20
CA SER A 70 3.75 -2.91 3.83
C SER A 70 3.96 -2.50 5.29
N GLU A 71 4.74 -3.25 6.05
CA GLU A 71 5.03 -2.89 7.44
C GLU A 71 5.87 -1.61 7.55
N ALA A 72 6.90 -1.44 6.72
CA ALA A 72 7.71 -0.22 6.71
C ALA A 72 6.86 1.03 6.42
N ILE A 73 6.01 0.96 5.40
CA ILE A 73 5.09 2.04 5.03
C ILE A 73 4.08 2.30 6.15
N ARG A 74 3.48 1.25 6.73
CA ARG A 74 2.54 1.37 7.84
C ARG A 74 3.15 2.08 9.05
N GLN A 75 4.39 1.75 9.41
CA GLN A 75 5.09 2.41 10.53
C GLN A 75 5.32 3.90 10.26
N ALA A 76 5.67 4.26 9.02
CA ALA A 76 5.82 5.67 8.64
C ALA A 76 4.47 6.40 8.70
N LEU A 77 3.39 5.81 8.18
CA LEU A 77 2.04 6.37 8.24
C LEU A 77 1.54 6.51 9.70
N LYS A 78 1.87 5.54 10.56
CA LYS A 78 1.53 5.63 11.98
C LYS A 78 2.20 6.81 12.65
N LYS A 79 3.50 7.02 12.42
CA LYS A 79 4.24 8.19 12.92
C LYS A 79 3.65 9.51 12.40
N LEU A 80 3.25 9.57 11.13
CA LEU A 80 2.54 10.71 10.56
C LEU A 80 1.23 10.99 11.32
N ALA A 81 0.43 9.93 11.55
CA ALA A 81 -0.85 10.04 12.23
C ALA A 81 -0.73 10.43 13.72
N GLU A 82 0.40 10.17 14.36
CA GLU A 82 0.71 10.62 15.71
C GLU A 82 0.99 12.13 15.77
N LYS A 83 1.49 12.72 14.67
CA LYS A 83 1.82 14.15 14.59
C LYS A 83 0.74 15.00 13.93
N LYS A 84 -0.02 14.44 12.97
CA LYS A 84 -0.98 15.18 12.16
C LYS A 84 -2.30 14.45 12.03
N PRO A 85 -3.45 15.17 12.01
CA PRO A 85 -4.74 14.61 11.65
C PRO A 85 -4.63 13.81 10.35
N THR A 86 -4.93 12.53 10.41
CA THR A 86 -4.79 11.60 9.29
C THR A 86 -6.05 10.73 9.17
N VAL A 87 -6.47 10.44 7.96
CA VAL A 87 -7.58 9.54 7.63
C VAL A 87 -7.20 8.68 6.43
N ILE A 88 -7.68 7.45 6.41
CA ILE A 88 -7.53 6.55 5.28
C ILE A 88 -8.74 6.64 4.36
N SER A 89 -8.49 6.82 3.06
CA SER A 89 -9.49 6.73 1.99
C SER A 89 -9.13 5.57 1.08
N MET A 90 -9.96 4.54 1.07
CA MET A 90 -9.77 3.40 0.18
C MET A 90 -10.33 3.71 -1.21
N GLY A 91 -9.55 3.41 -2.26
CA GLY A 91 -9.96 3.51 -3.65
C GLY A 91 -10.76 2.30 -4.11
N ASP A 92 -10.58 1.91 -5.37
CA ASP A 92 -11.26 0.73 -5.94
C ASP A 92 -10.83 -0.54 -5.20
N VAL A 93 -9.53 -0.62 -4.86
CA VAL A 93 -8.95 -1.76 -4.13
C VAL A 93 -8.06 -1.27 -3.00
N ALA A 94 -8.25 -1.81 -1.80
CA ALA A 94 -7.33 -1.66 -0.67
C ALA A 94 -7.29 -2.98 0.11
N ALA A 95 -6.58 -3.96 -0.44
CA ALA A 95 -6.63 -5.36 -0.01
C ALA A 95 -5.24 -5.88 0.38
N SER A 96 -5.18 -6.93 1.21
CA SER A 96 -3.93 -7.56 1.65
C SER A 96 -2.95 -6.53 2.23
N GLY A 97 -1.76 -6.35 1.65
CA GLY A 97 -0.82 -5.29 2.04
C GLY A 97 -1.44 -3.88 2.01
N GLY A 98 -2.38 -3.59 1.08
CA GLY A 98 -3.13 -2.34 1.06
C GLY A 98 -4.03 -2.15 2.30
N TYR A 99 -4.62 -3.24 2.80
CA TYR A 99 -5.34 -3.23 4.07
C TYR A 99 -4.38 -3.15 5.27
N TRP A 100 -3.22 -3.81 5.19
CA TRP A 100 -2.16 -3.73 6.21
C TRP A 100 -1.73 -2.29 6.47
N ILE A 101 -1.40 -1.53 5.41
CA ILE A 101 -0.99 -0.12 5.54
C ILE A 101 -2.13 0.80 5.99
N SER A 102 -3.39 0.39 5.83
CA SER A 102 -4.56 1.11 6.34
C SER A 102 -4.72 1.00 7.87
N CYS A 103 -4.10 0.00 8.51
CA CYS A 103 -4.26 -0.30 9.93
C CYS A 103 -3.29 0.52 10.79
N ILE A 104 -3.50 1.84 10.87
CA ILE A 104 -2.68 2.79 11.63
C ILE A 104 -3.40 3.40 12.84
N GLY A 105 -4.64 3.00 13.10
CA GLY A 105 -5.43 3.48 14.24
C GLY A 105 -6.25 4.75 13.96
N THR A 106 -6.33 5.17 12.69
CA THR A 106 -7.16 6.31 12.26
C THR A 106 -8.43 5.83 11.56
N PRO A 107 -9.45 6.69 11.39
CA PRO A 107 -10.65 6.32 10.65
C PRO A 107 -10.35 5.87 9.22
N ILE A 108 -11.08 4.85 8.76
CA ILE A 108 -10.97 4.28 7.42
C ILE A 108 -12.30 4.49 6.70
N TYR A 109 -12.24 5.15 5.56
CA TYR A 109 -13.35 5.34 4.64
C TYR A 109 -13.18 4.46 3.40
N ALA A 110 -14.28 3.90 2.92
CA ALA A 110 -14.31 3.16 1.67
C ALA A 110 -15.60 3.48 0.90
N GLU A 111 -15.55 3.41 -0.40
CA GLU A 111 -16.74 3.48 -1.24
C GLU A 111 -17.51 2.16 -1.17
N ARG A 112 -18.80 2.15 -1.55
CA ARG A 112 -19.65 0.94 -1.43
C ARG A 112 -19.09 -0.27 -2.14
N GLY A 113 -18.49 -0.04 -3.32
CA GLY A 113 -17.92 -1.06 -4.20
C GLY A 113 -16.44 -1.37 -3.96
N THR A 114 -15.74 -0.61 -3.10
CA THR A 114 -14.32 -0.86 -2.80
C THR A 114 -14.08 -2.33 -2.46
N VAL A 115 -13.09 -2.94 -3.07
CA VAL A 115 -12.63 -4.29 -2.70
C VAL A 115 -11.58 -4.18 -1.61
N THR A 116 -11.85 -4.77 -0.43
CA THR A 116 -10.95 -4.66 0.73
C THR A 116 -10.88 -5.96 1.53
N GLY A 117 -10.14 -5.94 2.65
CA GLY A 117 -9.87 -7.13 3.43
C GLY A 117 -8.70 -7.93 2.84
N SER A 118 -8.95 -9.13 2.32
CA SER A 118 -7.89 -10.05 1.87
C SER A 118 -6.80 -10.22 2.95
N ILE A 119 -7.25 -10.36 4.22
CA ILE A 119 -6.35 -10.55 5.36
C ILE A 119 -5.83 -11.98 5.31
N GLY A 120 -4.70 -12.15 4.62
CA GLY A 120 -4.09 -13.44 4.35
C GLY A 120 -2.67 -13.27 3.83
N VAL A 121 -1.93 -14.38 3.77
CA VAL A 121 -0.55 -14.46 3.28
C VAL A 121 -0.45 -15.67 2.38
N PHE A 122 0.22 -15.54 1.27
CA PHE A 122 0.59 -16.66 0.43
C PHE A 122 2.02 -16.49 -0.07
N ALA A 123 2.68 -17.58 -0.41
CA ALA A 123 3.93 -17.58 -1.13
C ALA A 123 3.79 -18.45 -2.38
N MET A 124 4.47 -18.06 -3.45
CA MET A 124 4.49 -18.78 -4.71
C MET A 124 5.93 -18.95 -5.18
N LYS A 125 6.28 -20.18 -5.57
CA LYS A 125 7.53 -20.51 -6.24
C LYS A 125 7.22 -21.02 -7.64
N LEU A 126 7.79 -20.38 -8.65
CA LEU A 126 7.76 -20.89 -10.02
C LEU A 126 8.91 -21.87 -10.22
N SER A 127 8.63 -22.98 -10.90
CA SER A 127 9.63 -23.99 -11.24
C SER A 127 9.53 -24.32 -12.73
N GLY A 128 10.59 -24.07 -13.47
CA GLY A 128 10.69 -24.30 -14.90
C GLY A 128 11.62 -25.46 -15.30
N GLY A 129 12.25 -26.14 -14.34
CA GLY A 129 13.27 -27.14 -14.59
C GLY A 129 12.85 -28.31 -15.49
N ALA A 130 11.58 -28.76 -15.38
CA ALA A 130 11.06 -29.78 -16.27
C ALA A 130 10.98 -29.29 -17.73
N LEU A 131 10.58 -28.06 -17.97
CA LEU A 131 10.53 -27.45 -19.29
C LEU A 131 11.94 -27.28 -19.85
N MET A 132 12.87 -26.77 -19.04
CA MET A 132 14.28 -26.59 -19.45
C MET A 132 14.92 -27.91 -19.91
N ARG A 133 14.73 -28.99 -19.15
CA ARG A 133 15.20 -30.33 -19.54
C ARG A 133 14.61 -30.81 -20.87
N ARG A 134 13.34 -30.52 -21.15
CA ARG A 134 12.70 -30.90 -22.42
C ARG A 134 13.30 -30.21 -23.64
N ILE A 135 13.86 -29.00 -23.47
CA ILE A 135 14.54 -28.24 -24.54
C ILE A 135 16.06 -28.42 -24.50
N GLY A 136 16.57 -29.40 -23.73
CA GLY A 136 17.99 -29.73 -23.68
C GLY A 136 18.82 -28.82 -22.78
N LEU A 137 18.22 -27.96 -21.98
CA LEU A 137 18.93 -27.11 -21.01
C LEU A 137 19.04 -27.84 -19.67
N HIS A 138 20.25 -27.94 -19.18
CA HIS A 138 20.58 -28.51 -17.87
C HIS A 138 21.12 -27.40 -16.96
N THR A 139 20.55 -27.29 -15.75
CA THR A 139 21.01 -26.33 -14.75
C THR A 139 21.82 -27.08 -13.69
N GLU A 140 23.01 -26.61 -13.39
CA GLU A 140 23.82 -27.07 -12.27
C GLU A 140 23.86 -25.96 -11.22
N ASN A 141 23.47 -26.28 -9.98
CA ASN A 141 23.47 -25.35 -8.88
C ASN A 141 24.71 -25.61 -8.01
N ILE A 142 25.59 -24.61 -7.92
CA ILE A 142 26.73 -24.64 -7.01
C ILE A 142 26.37 -23.79 -5.79
N HIS A 143 26.19 -24.42 -4.64
CA HIS A 143 25.84 -23.75 -3.38
C HIS A 143 26.58 -24.38 -2.21
N LEU A 144 26.87 -23.57 -1.20
CA LEU A 144 27.57 -24.02 0.01
C LEU A 144 26.63 -24.68 1.02
N ASP A 145 25.32 -24.39 0.91
CA ASP A 145 24.28 -24.89 1.78
C ASP A 145 23.00 -25.13 0.98
N GLU A 146 22.27 -26.19 1.28
CA GLU A 146 21.02 -26.56 0.59
C GLU A 146 19.96 -25.46 0.65
N SER A 147 19.93 -24.67 1.73
CA SER A 147 18.99 -23.55 1.90
C SER A 147 19.22 -22.42 0.90
N ALA A 148 20.42 -22.29 0.33
CA ALA A 148 20.74 -21.30 -0.70
C ALA A 148 19.96 -21.52 -2.01
N SER A 149 19.46 -22.73 -2.23
CA SER A 149 18.66 -23.10 -3.41
C SER A 149 17.14 -22.91 -3.24
N LEU A 150 16.70 -22.38 -2.12
CA LEU A 150 15.26 -22.22 -1.78
C LEU A 150 14.45 -21.57 -2.89
N PHE A 151 14.98 -20.56 -3.55
CA PHE A 151 14.32 -19.83 -4.64
C PHE A 151 14.84 -20.21 -6.04
N SER A 152 15.60 -21.31 -6.19
CA SER A 152 16.03 -21.78 -7.51
C SER A 152 14.82 -22.11 -8.38
N LEU A 153 14.92 -21.74 -9.68
CA LEU A 153 13.85 -21.96 -10.66
C LEU A 153 13.84 -23.35 -11.29
N ASP A 154 14.86 -24.16 -11.00
CA ASP A 154 15.05 -25.48 -11.61
C ASP A 154 14.19 -26.59 -10.98
N ARG A 155 13.75 -26.40 -9.73
CA ARG A 155 12.93 -27.37 -8.99
C ARG A 155 11.89 -26.71 -8.08
N GLY A 156 10.90 -27.47 -7.66
CA GLY A 156 9.97 -27.12 -6.61
C GLY A 156 10.63 -27.07 -5.22
N PHE A 157 9.87 -26.82 -4.20
CA PHE A 157 10.32 -26.94 -2.81
C PHE A 157 10.57 -28.40 -2.43
N THR A 158 11.59 -28.65 -1.65
CA THR A 158 11.70 -29.90 -0.90
C THR A 158 10.67 -29.91 0.24
N GLU A 159 10.52 -31.06 0.90
CA GLU A 159 9.58 -31.19 2.02
C GLU A 159 9.95 -30.27 3.19
N ASP A 160 11.24 -30.17 3.51
CA ASP A 160 11.71 -29.32 4.60
C ASP A 160 11.68 -27.84 4.26
N GLU A 161 11.99 -27.46 3.01
CA GLU A 161 11.80 -26.11 2.49
C GLU A 161 10.32 -25.70 2.52
N SER A 162 9.40 -26.62 2.18
CA SER A 162 7.96 -26.38 2.25
C SER A 162 7.51 -26.14 3.70
N LYS A 163 7.99 -26.94 4.66
CA LYS A 163 7.71 -26.76 6.09
C LYS A 163 8.25 -25.42 6.61
N ALA A 164 9.49 -25.05 6.23
CA ALA A 164 10.09 -23.78 6.61
C ALA A 164 9.31 -22.59 6.04
N MET A 165 8.90 -22.67 4.77
CA MET A 165 8.08 -21.65 4.12
C MET A 165 6.72 -21.53 4.80
N GLN A 166 6.05 -22.64 5.12
CA GLN A 166 4.77 -22.62 5.82
C GLN A 166 4.88 -21.93 7.18
N LYS A 167 5.93 -22.24 7.95
CA LYS A 167 6.21 -21.59 9.25
C LYS A 167 6.39 -20.07 9.09
N SER A 168 7.06 -19.64 8.03
CA SER A 168 7.22 -18.21 7.70
C SER A 168 5.87 -17.55 7.38
N ILE A 169 5.05 -18.18 6.53
CA ILE A 169 3.69 -17.73 6.19
C ILE A 169 2.84 -17.59 7.43
N ASP A 170 2.83 -18.60 8.31
CA ASP A 170 2.05 -18.60 9.55
C ASP A 170 2.48 -17.47 10.50
N SER A 171 3.78 -17.20 10.57
CA SER A 171 4.33 -16.09 11.36
C SER A 171 3.84 -14.73 10.84
N VAL A 172 3.91 -14.50 9.53
CA VAL A 172 3.46 -13.24 8.91
C VAL A 172 1.95 -13.11 9.05
N TYR A 173 1.19 -14.18 8.80
CA TYR A 173 -0.26 -14.21 8.99
C TYR A 173 -0.66 -13.91 10.44
N GLY A 174 0.02 -14.51 11.41
CA GLY A 174 -0.20 -14.22 12.82
C GLY A 174 0.04 -12.76 13.20
N ARG A 175 1.06 -12.12 12.60
CA ARG A 175 1.30 -10.68 12.77
C ARG A 175 0.18 -9.85 12.12
N PHE A 176 -0.28 -10.22 10.94
CA PHE A 176 -1.38 -9.52 10.27
C PHE A 176 -2.66 -9.57 11.09
N ILE A 177 -3.03 -10.75 11.59
CA ILE A 177 -4.19 -10.92 12.48
C ILE A 177 -4.06 -10.05 13.73
N LYS A 178 -2.92 -10.05 14.41
CA LYS A 178 -2.68 -9.24 15.61
C LYS A 178 -2.78 -7.75 15.30
N LEU A 179 -2.19 -7.30 14.18
CA LEU A 179 -2.26 -5.92 13.73
C LEU A 179 -3.69 -5.45 13.53
N VAL A 180 -4.47 -6.21 12.75
CA VAL A 180 -5.86 -5.85 12.44
C VAL A 180 -6.73 -5.91 13.70
N SER A 181 -6.56 -6.95 14.53
CA SER A 181 -7.27 -7.09 15.79
C SER A 181 -7.07 -5.86 16.69
N GLY A 182 -5.83 -5.40 16.84
CA GLY A 182 -5.51 -4.19 17.60
C GLY A 182 -6.06 -2.91 16.99
N ALA A 183 -5.86 -2.72 15.69
CA ALA A 183 -6.28 -1.50 14.98
C ALA A 183 -7.81 -1.38 14.88
N ARG A 184 -8.52 -2.49 14.73
CA ARG A 184 -9.98 -2.53 14.56
C ARG A 184 -10.76 -2.89 15.83
N LYS A 185 -10.04 -3.20 16.93
CA LYS A 185 -10.63 -3.65 18.20
C LYS A 185 -11.58 -4.84 18.02
N ILE A 186 -11.21 -5.78 17.13
CA ILE A 186 -11.94 -7.02 16.86
C ILE A 186 -11.21 -8.16 17.55
N PRO A 187 -11.86 -8.97 18.40
CA PRO A 187 -11.21 -10.15 18.99
C PRO A 187 -10.61 -11.09 17.95
N VAL A 188 -9.42 -11.63 18.21
CA VAL A 188 -8.65 -12.47 17.27
C VAL A 188 -9.49 -13.60 16.69
N GLU A 189 -10.24 -14.32 17.54
CA GLU A 189 -11.07 -15.45 17.11
C GLU A 189 -12.16 -15.02 16.09
N LYS A 190 -12.84 -13.89 16.38
CA LYS A 190 -13.81 -13.31 15.44
C LYS A 190 -13.13 -12.85 14.16
N LEU A 191 -11.96 -12.23 14.27
CA LEU A 191 -11.23 -11.76 13.10
C LEU A 191 -10.81 -12.90 12.18
N ARG A 192 -10.40 -14.06 12.72
CA ARG A 192 -10.06 -15.25 11.93
C ARG A 192 -11.21 -15.70 11.04
N THR A 193 -12.47 -15.54 11.45
CA THR A 193 -13.63 -15.86 10.59
C THR A 193 -13.82 -14.88 9.43
N LEU A 194 -13.27 -13.68 9.54
CA LEU A 194 -13.32 -12.62 8.51
C LEU A 194 -12.06 -12.60 7.62
N ALA A 195 -11.01 -13.26 8.06
CA ALA A 195 -9.68 -13.32 7.43
C ALA A 195 -9.54 -14.55 6.50
N GLY A 196 -8.34 -15.11 6.39
CA GLY A 196 -8.06 -16.26 5.52
C GLY A 196 -8.13 -15.89 4.03
N GLY A 197 -7.70 -14.66 3.70
CA GLY A 197 -7.68 -14.17 2.33
C GLY A 197 -9.05 -13.74 1.79
N ARG A 198 -10.12 -13.74 2.59
CA ARG A 198 -11.45 -13.31 2.14
C ARG A 198 -11.46 -11.83 1.81
N VAL A 199 -12.11 -11.50 0.70
CA VAL A 199 -12.35 -10.12 0.25
C VAL A 199 -13.78 -9.70 0.59
N TRP A 200 -13.95 -8.40 0.82
CA TRP A 200 -15.21 -7.79 1.18
C TRP A 200 -15.43 -6.53 0.37
N SER A 201 -16.67 -6.26 -0.04
CA SER A 201 -17.00 -4.93 -0.54
C SER A 201 -16.96 -3.91 0.61
N GLY A 202 -16.79 -2.62 0.30
CA GLY A 202 -16.82 -1.56 1.31
C GLY A 202 -18.08 -1.61 2.17
N SER A 203 -19.26 -1.85 1.56
CA SER A 203 -20.52 -2.03 2.27
C SER A 203 -20.50 -3.22 3.24
N GLN A 204 -19.86 -4.34 2.85
CA GLN A 204 -19.71 -5.49 3.74
C GLN A 204 -18.67 -5.23 4.84
N ALA A 205 -17.59 -4.53 4.50
CA ALA A 205 -16.49 -4.23 5.41
C ALA A 205 -16.94 -3.32 6.58
N VAL A 206 -17.81 -2.34 6.30
CA VAL A 206 -18.41 -1.51 7.36
C VAL A 206 -19.22 -2.36 8.32
N ARG A 207 -20.11 -3.24 7.83
CA ARG A 207 -20.91 -4.13 8.70
C ARG A 207 -20.05 -5.07 9.54
N LYS A 208 -18.84 -5.40 9.05
CA LYS A 208 -17.86 -6.25 9.73
C LYS A 208 -16.87 -5.48 10.60
N LYS A 209 -17.01 -4.15 10.68
CA LYS A 209 -16.12 -3.24 11.42
C LYS A 209 -14.67 -3.23 10.90
N LEU A 210 -14.44 -3.70 9.67
CA LEU A 210 -13.14 -3.61 9.00
C LEU A 210 -12.89 -2.21 8.43
N VAL A 211 -13.95 -1.46 8.16
CA VAL A 211 -13.97 -0.07 7.70
C VAL A 211 -14.91 0.70 8.61
N ASP A 212 -14.69 2.01 8.81
CA ASP A 212 -15.50 2.81 9.73
C ASP A 212 -16.72 3.40 9.04
N GLN A 213 -16.54 3.93 7.82
CA GLN A 213 -17.60 4.67 7.12
C GLN A 213 -17.57 4.45 5.61
N ILE A 214 -18.75 4.58 4.99
CA ILE A 214 -18.86 4.73 3.55
C ILE A 214 -18.61 6.20 3.21
N GLY A 215 -17.72 6.45 2.27
CA GLY A 215 -17.40 7.78 1.77
C GLY A 215 -16.19 7.78 0.84
N GLY A 216 -16.11 8.81 0.01
CA GLY A 216 -15.01 9.05 -0.93
C GLY A 216 -13.91 9.94 -0.34
N VAL A 217 -13.02 10.42 -1.24
CA VAL A 217 -11.91 11.28 -0.85
C VAL A 217 -12.38 12.63 -0.32
N ASP A 218 -13.49 13.17 -0.86
CA ASP A 218 -14.04 14.46 -0.42
C ASP A 218 -14.61 14.40 0.99
N ASP A 219 -15.22 13.24 1.39
CA ASP A 219 -15.66 13.01 2.76
C ASP A 219 -14.47 12.98 3.72
N CYS A 220 -13.36 12.39 3.30
CA CYS A 220 -12.12 12.37 4.06
C CYS A 220 -11.51 13.76 4.21
N ILE A 221 -11.52 14.59 3.15
CA ILE A 221 -11.05 15.97 3.20
C ILE A 221 -11.88 16.78 4.19
N ARG A 222 -13.22 16.70 4.12
CA ARG A 222 -14.10 17.37 5.09
C ARG A 222 -13.87 16.89 6.53
N HIS A 223 -13.65 15.58 6.71
CA HIS A 223 -13.32 15.03 8.03
C HIS A 223 -12.02 15.65 8.58
N ILE A 224 -10.97 15.74 7.75
CA ILE A 224 -9.69 16.32 8.15
C ILE A 224 -9.83 17.83 8.42
N ALA A 225 -10.51 18.59 7.56
CA ALA A 225 -10.71 20.01 7.74
C ALA A 225 -11.39 20.31 9.09
N LYS A 226 -12.44 19.54 9.42
CA LYS A 226 -13.12 19.64 10.72
C LYS A 226 -12.20 19.26 11.89
N LYS A 227 -11.44 18.16 11.77
CA LYS A 227 -10.57 17.67 12.83
C LYS A 227 -9.38 18.60 13.11
N ALA A 228 -8.89 19.29 12.08
CA ALA A 228 -7.79 20.25 12.16
C ALA A 228 -8.27 21.69 12.38
N GLU A 229 -9.58 21.89 12.55
CA GLU A 229 -10.22 23.20 12.82
C GLU A 229 -9.86 24.27 11.78
N LEU A 230 -9.78 23.90 10.50
CA LEU A 230 -9.31 24.78 9.42
C LEU A 230 -10.38 25.76 8.90
N GLY A 231 -11.63 25.63 9.33
CA GLY A 231 -12.76 26.40 8.78
C GLY A 231 -12.96 26.12 7.29
N ASP A 232 -13.26 27.15 6.51
CA ASP A 232 -13.46 27.07 5.07
C ASP A 232 -12.21 27.50 4.26
N GLU A 233 -11.17 27.98 4.95
CA GLU A 233 -9.95 28.49 4.32
C GLU A 233 -8.79 27.49 4.41
N TYR A 234 -8.80 26.51 3.51
CA TYR A 234 -7.70 25.57 3.35
C TYR A 234 -7.47 25.21 1.88
N LYS A 235 -6.28 24.76 1.55
CA LYS A 235 -5.94 24.24 0.23
C LYS A 235 -5.82 22.73 0.27
N VAL A 236 -6.22 22.09 -0.82
CA VAL A 236 -6.04 20.67 -1.04
C VAL A 236 -4.95 20.45 -2.08
N THR A 237 -3.97 19.63 -1.77
CA THR A 237 -2.89 19.28 -2.69
C THR A 237 -2.77 17.76 -2.80
N HIS A 238 -2.66 17.27 -4.02
CA HIS A 238 -2.47 15.84 -4.30
C HIS A 238 -0.99 15.52 -4.47
N ARG A 239 -0.53 14.43 -3.82
CA ARG A 239 0.86 13.94 -3.94
C ARG A 239 0.88 12.41 -4.07
N PRO A 240 1.60 11.79 -5.02
CA PRO A 240 2.28 12.50 -6.10
C PRO A 240 1.28 13.26 -6.96
N ILE A 241 1.72 14.34 -7.56
CA ILE A 241 0.89 15.07 -8.52
C ILE A 241 0.71 14.12 -9.69
N THR A 242 -0.51 13.65 -9.95
CA THR A 242 -0.82 12.91 -11.17
C THR A 242 -0.71 13.93 -12.29
N LYS A 243 0.33 13.84 -13.13
CA LYS A 243 0.34 14.59 -14.39
C LYS A 243 -0.83 14.06 -15.22
N SER A 244 -1.94 14.78 -15.24
CA SER A 244 -3.01 14.53 -16.18
C SER A 244 -2.53 15.08 -17.54
N GLY A 245 -2.14 14.19 -18.42
CA GLY A 245 -1.71 14.53 -19.77
C GLY A 245 -0.62 13.57 -20.23
N LEU A 246 -0.79 13.03 -21.41
CA LEU A 246 0.29 12.38 -22.15
C LEU A 246 1.46 13.36 -22.24
N ASP A 247 2.52 13.10 -21.54
CA ASP A 247 3.78 13.82 -21.69
C ASP A 247 4.41 13.38 -23.01
N LEU A 248 4.01 14.08 -24.09
CA LEU A 248 4.55 13.85 -25.42
C LEU A 248 6.07 14.12 -25.49
N SER A 249 6.63 14.79 -24.50
CA SER A 249 8.09 15.04 -24.45
C SER A 249 8.89 13.76 -24.20
N SER A 250 8.29 12.73 -23.61
CA SER A 250 8.93 11.42 -23.44
C SER A 250 8.90 10.53 -24.68
N LEU A 251 8.13 10.92 -25.72
CA LEU A 251 8.04 10.25 -27.03
C LEU A 251 8.94 10.90 -28.08
N LEU A 252 9.35 12.13 -27.84
CA LEU A 252 10.32 12.82 -28.68
C LEU A 252 11.68 12.67 -27.99
N GLY A 253 12.38 11.57 -28.34
CA GLY A 253 13.74 11.34 -27.88
C GLY A 253 14.57 12.61 -28.01
N SER A 254 15.22 13.02 -26.94
CA SER A 254 16.32 13.95 -27.02
C SER A 254 17.46 13.28 -27.79
N GLU A 255 17.46 13.46 -29.11
CA GLU A 255 18.71 13.53 -29.85
C GLU A 255 19.41 14.80 -29.35
N ASP A 256 20.41 14.61 -28.51
CA ASP A 256 21.53 15.55 -28.48
C ASP A 256 22.77 14.82 -27.99
N SER A 257 23.78 14.90 -28.81
CA SER A 257 25.18 14.50 -28.93
C SER A 257 25.98 14.32 -27.68
#